data_f9ed0f9a52a3985cf0896ffcccf7f8f9
#
_entry.id   f9ed0f9a52a3985cf0896ffcccf7f8f9
#
_cell.length_a   1.000
_cell.length_b   1.000
_cell.length_c   1.000
_cell.angle_alpha   90.00
_cell.angle_beta   90.00
_cell.angle_gamma   90.00
#
_symmetry.space_group_name_H-M   'P 1'
#
loop_
_entity.id
_entity.type
_entity.pdbx_description
1 polymer ?
#
loop_
_entity_poly.entity_id
_entity_poly.type
_entity_poly.pdbx_seq_one_letter_code
_entity_poly.pdbx_strand_id
1 'polypeptide(L)'
;MSKHFKPSGVVTVTTDFGHRGPFVGTMKGVIVSRFPAARIIDLTHEAYVHWPAEAGFWIARSYHYFPPGTVHLAVVDPGVGTDRSMLLAIGDGHAFLAPDNGLLAEVIDKSKASVYHLREEVIESHALADVSATFHGRDVFAPLAARLAAGQLEPHTIGTLTTDYVPSIIEPPARRGDQLLGVVITTDHFGNLISNIERADIEAFRSPVIQAGGHDIVFRRTYGDVAPGVLLALINSFGVLEIARAEQNAAECLGIGRGAPIKVLERG
;
A
#
# COMPACT_ATOMS: atom_id res chain seq x y z
N MET A 1 -0.03 -13.81 19.61
CA MET A 1 -0.34 -15.09 18.92
C MET A 1 -0.58 -14.74 17.46
N SER A 2 0.29 -15.17 16.55
CA SER A 2 0.07 -15.01 15.09
C SER A 2 -1.24 -15.72 14.73
N LYS A 3 -2.21 -14.99 14.20
CA LYS A 3 -3.44 -15.61 13.67
C LYS A 3 -3.03 -16.48 12.49
N HIS A 4 -3.30 -17.78 12.54
CA HIS A 4 -3.03 -18.70 11.44
C HIS A 4 -3.78 -18.21 10.19
N PHE A 5 -3.07 -18.08 9.06
CA PHE A 5 -3.67 -17.82 7.76
C PHE A 5 -4.53 -19.02 7.35
N LYS A 6 -5.82 -18.78 7.12
CA LYS A 6 -6.77 -19.75 6.59
C LYS A 6 -7.48 -19.12 5.38
N PRO A 7 -7.28 -19.61 4.17
CA PRO A 7 -7.81 -18.98 2.96
C PRO A 7 -9.32 -18.76 2.99
N SER A 8 -9.75 -17.55 2.61
CA SER A 8 -11.17 -17.15 2.52
C SER A 8 -11.73 -17.20 1.11
N GLY A 9 -10.90 -17.47 0.11
CA GLY A 9 -11.25 -17.37 -1.31
C GLY A 9 -11.27 -15.94 -1.85
N VAL A 10 -10.90 -14.95 -1.04
CA VAL A 10 -10.82 -13.55 -1.46
C VAL A 10 -9.39 -13.22 -1.90
N VAL A 11 -9.27 -12.54 -3.05
CA VAL A 11 -8.02 -11.98 -3.56
C VAL A 11 -8.23 -10.49 -3.79
N THR A 12 -7.41 -9.63 -3.18
CA THR A 12 -7.36 -8.23 -3.59
C THR A 12 -6.23 -8.02 -4.61
N VAL A 13 -6.41 -7.10 -5.55
CA VAL A 13 -5.39 -6.77 -6.54
C VAL A 13 -5.05 -5.28 -6.46
N THR A 14 -3.74 -5.00 -6.36
CA THR A 14 -3.19 -3.64 -6.33
C THR A 14 -2.08 -3.54 -7.37
N THR A 15 -2.16 -2.58 -8.29
CA THR A 15 -1.15 -2.37 -9.34
C THR A 15 -1.01 -0.89 -9.71
N ASP A 16 -0.01 -0.59 -10.54
CA ASP A 16 0.17 0.69 -11.24
C ASP A 16 -0.19 0.60 -12.74
N PHE A 17 -0.95 -0.42 -13.15
CA PHE A 17 -1.20 -0.72 -14.58
C PHE A 17 -2.25 0.18 -15.22
N GLY A 18 -3.01 0.93 -14.41
CA GLY A 18 -4.15 1.70 -14.88
C GLY A 18 -5.27 0.84 -15.45
N HIS A 19 -6.25 1.50 -16.06
CA HIS A 19 -7.44 0.83 -16.64
C HIS A 19 -7.46 0.83 -18.17
N ARG A 20 -6.47 1.40 -18.85
CA ARG A 20 -6.48 1.56 -20.31
C ARG A 20 -6.10 0.30 -21.09
N GLY A 21 -5.40 -0.64 -20.45
CA GLY A 21 -4.91 -1.85 -21.09
C GLY A 21 -5.58 -3.13 -20.56
N PRO A 22 -5.33 -4.29 -21.16
CA PRO A 22 -5.90 -5.55 -20.73
C PRO A 22 -5.16 -6.17 -19.52
N PHE A 23 -4.13 -5.53 -18.99
CA PHE A 23 -3.18 -6.12 -18.04
C PHE A 23 -3.87 -6.63 -16.78
N VAL A 24 -4.68 -5.81 -16.13
CA VAL A 24 -5.46 -6.19 -14.94
C VAL A 24 -6.45 -7.30 -15.27
N GLY A 25 -7.18 -7.15 -16.39
CA GLY A 25 -8.15 -8.15 -16.83
C GLY A 25 -7.52 -9.52 -17.08
N THR A 26 -6.34 -9.57 -17.70
CA THR A 26 -5.64 -10.84 -17.95
C THR A 26 -5.11 -11.49 -16.65
N MET A 27 -4.64 -10.72 -15.69
CA MET A 27 -4.29 -11.23 -14.34
C MET A 27 -5.49 -11.88 -13.67
N LYS A 28 -6.64 -11.20 -13.67
CA LYS A 28 -7.89 -11.74 -13.13
C LYS A 28 -8.34 -12.99 -13.86
N GLY A 29 -8.22 -13.01 -15.19
CA GLY A 29 -8.51 -14.19 -16.02
C GLY A 29 -7.68 -15.40 -15.59
N VAL A 30 -6.38 -15.22 -15.32
CA VAL A 30 -5.52 -16.28 -14.80
C VAL A 30 -5.96 -16.73 -13.41
N ILE A 31 -6.29 -15.81 -12.51
CA ILE A 31 -6.78 -16.16 -11.17
C ILE A 31 -8.06 -17.01 -11.27
N VAL A 32 -9.03 -16.56 -12.04
CA VAL A 32 -10.32 -17.28 -12.22
C VAL A 32 -10.13 -18.64 -12.90
N SER A 33 -9.23 -18.74 -13.87
CA SER A 33 -8.95 -20.02 -14.54
C SER A 33 -8.32 -21.07 -13.59
N ARG A 34 -7.57 -20.64 -12.60
CA ARG A 34 -6.92 -21.49 -11.58
C ARG A 34 -7.83 -21.75 -10.38
N PHE A 35 -8.66 -20.78 -10.04
CA PHE A 35 -9.61 -20.84 -8.94
C PHE A 35 -10.93 -20.17 -9.32
N PRO A 36 -11.87 -20.88 -9.98
CA PRO A 36 -13.13 -20.31 -10.46
C PRO A 36 -14.04 -19.71 -9.39
N ALA A 37 -13.89 -20.13 -8.13
CA ALA A 37 -14.62 -19.59 -6.99
C ALA A 37 -13.95 -18.36 -6.34
N ALA A 38 -12.85 -17.85 -6.90
CA ALA A 38 -12.17 -16.67 -6.37
C ALA A 38 -13.07 -15.44 -6.38
N ARG A 39 -13.09 -14.72 -5.27
CA ARG A 39 -13.68 -13.38 -5.18
C ARG A 39 -12.58 -12.35 -5.33
N ILE A 40 -12.49 -11.73 -6.50
CA ILE A 40 -11.44 -10.76 -6.80
C ILE A 40 -11.97 -9.35 -6.54
N ILE A 41 -11.23 -8.57 -5.78
CA ILE A 41 -11.57 -7.18 -5.44
C ILE A 41 -10.37 -6.30 -5.82
N ASP A 42 -10.61 -5.27 -6.62
CA ASP A 42 -9.59 -4.28 -6.92
C ASP A 42 -9.45 -3.33 -5.71
N LEU A 43 -8.25 -3.23 -5.17
CA LEU A 43 -7.97 -2.18 -4.20
C LEU A 43 -7.70 -0.86 -4.94
N THR A 44 -6.74 -0.88 -5.86
CA THR A 44 -6.47 0.20 -6.81
C THR A 44 -5.57 -0.31 -7.95
N HIS A 45 -5.70 0.31 -9.12
CA HIS A 45 -4.79 0.13 -10.26
C HIS A 45 -4.14 1.44 -10.71
N GLU A 46 -4.39 2.50 -9.93
CA GLU A 46 -3.89 3.85 -10.17
C GLU A 46 -2.79 4.25 -9.17
N ALA A 47 -2.06 3.26 -8.59
CA ALA A 47 -0.86 3.57 -7.83
C ALA A 47 0.15 4.30 -8.72
N TYR A 48 0.95 5.20 -8.15
CA TYR A 48 1.96 5.91 -8.92
C TYR A 48 2.87 4.93 -9.65
N VAL A 49 2.97 5.13 -10.96
CA VAL A 49 3.76 4.28 -11.86
C VAL A 49 5.21 4.19 -11.36
N HIS A 50 5.71 2.96 -11.26
CA HIS A 50 7.07 2.64 -10.79
C HIS A 50 7.36 3.06 -9.34
N TRP A 51 6.34 3.31 -8.51
CA TRP A 51 6.55 3.68 -7.12
C TRP A 51 5.87 2.71 -6.14
N PRO A 52 6.52 1.58 -5.80
CA PRO A 52 5.95 0.51 -4.95
C PRO A 52 5.46 0.98 -3.59
N ALA A 53 6.12 1.99 -3.03
CA ALA A 53 5.85 2.47 -1.67
C ALA A 53 4.42 3.00 -1.47
N GLU A 54 3.80 3.61 -2.49
CA GLU A 54 2.40 4.03 -2.40
C GLU A 54 1.44 2.85 -2.34
N ALA A 55 1.67 1.83 -3.16
CA ALA A 55 0.86 0.61 -3.12
C ALA A 55 0.93 -0.04 -1.72
N GLY A 56 2.13 -0.13 -1.15
CA GLY A 56 2.34 -0.61 0.22
C GLY A 56 1.65 0.25 1.27
N PHE A 57 1.73 1.58 1.14
CA PHE A 57 1.05 2.53 2.00
C PHE A 57 -0.47 2.30 2.03
N TRP A 58 -1.10 2.10 0.88
CA TRP A 58 -2.53 1.83 0.79
C TRP A 58 -2.90 0.46 1.34
N ILE A 59 -2.13 -0.59 1.02
CA ILE A 59 -2.39 -1.94 1.54
C ILE A 59 -2.29 -1.95 3.07
N ALA A 60 -1.26 -1.34 3.64
CA ALA A 60 -1.03 -1.28 5.09
C ALA A 60 -2.17 -0.61 5.86
N ARG A 61 -2.96 0.26 5.19
CA ARG A 61 -4.11 0.95 5.77
C ARG A 61 -5.46 0.34 5.42
N SER A 62 -5.49 -0.61 4.48
CA SER A 62 -6.74 -1.16 3.96
C SER A 62 -6.95 -2.64 4.28
N TYR A 63 -5.90 -3.44 4.46
CA TYR A 63 -6.01 -4.90 4.57
C TYR A 63 -6.98 -5.36 5.66
N HIS A 64 -7.02 -4.65 6.78
CA HIS A 64 -7.86 -5.00 7.94
C HIS A 64 -9.37 -4.81 7.72
N TYR A 65 -9.79 -4.16 6.62
CA TYR A 65 -11.18 -4.09 6.20
C TYR A 65 -11.64 -5.33 5.45
N PHE A 66 -10.71 -6.21 5.08
CA PHE A 66 -11.01 -7.47 4.39
C PHE A 66 -11.12 -8.62 5.40
N PRO A 67 -11.88 -9.69 5.08
CA PRO A 67 -11.98 -10.82 5.97
C PRO A 67 -10.61 -11.50 6.16
N PRO A 68 -10.30 -12.03 7.37
CA PRO A 68 -9.13 -12.89 7.55
C PRO A 68 -9.10 -14.02 6.51
N GLY A 69 -7.92 -14.39 6.06
CA GLY A 69 -7.72 -15.37 4.98
C GLY A 69 -7.72 -14.74 3.57
N THR A 70 -7.80 -13.41 3.46
CA THR A 70 -7.62 -12.72 2.18
C THR A 70 -6.17 -12.81 1.71
N VAL A 71 -5.98 -13.03 0.41
CA VAL A 71 -4.69 -12.90 -0.28
C VAL A 71 -4.64 -11.51 -0.93
N HIS A 72 -3.69 -10.68 -0.51
CA HIS A 72 -3.45 -9.37 -1.08
C HIS A 72 -2.32 -9.48 -2.12
N LEU A 73 -2.69 -9.48 -3.39
CA LEU A 73 -1.75 -9.48 -4.51
C LEU A 73 -1.42 -8.04 -4.90
N ALA A 74 -0.13 -7.68 -4.84
CA ALA A 74 0.33 -6.35 -5.22
C ALA A 74 1.48 -6.43 -6.24
N VAL A 75 1.35 -5.70 -7.34
CA VAL A 75 2.34 -5.66 -8.41
C VAL A 75 2.54 -4.22 -8.89
N VAL A 76 3.52 -3.55 -8.28
CA VAL A 76 4.17 -2.34 -8.79
C VAL A 76 5.65 -2.70 -8.88
N ASP A 77 6.14 -2.98 -10.08
CA ASP A 77 7.36 -3.77 -10.26
C ASP A 77 8.29 -3.22 -11.36
N PRO A 78 9.01 -2.15 -11.08
CA PRO A 78 10.00 -1.62 -12.03
C PRO A 78 11.16 -2.57 -12.28
N GLY A 79 11.35 -3.61 -11.43
CA GLY A 79 12.39 -4.63 -11.57
C GLY A 79 11.89 -5.94 -12.19
N VAL A 80 10.75 -5.97 -12.87
CA VAL A 80 10.23 -7.18 -13.51
C VAL A 80 11.25 -7.77 -14.50
N GLY A 81 11.43 -9.09 -14.46
CA GLY A 81 12.37 -9.79 -15.35
C GLY A 81 13.84 -9.74 -14.92
N THR A 82 14.15 -9.16 -13.75
CA THR A 82 15.48 -9.21 -13.13
C THR A 82 15.55 -10.29 -12.04
N ASP A 83 16.72 -10.43 -11.40
CA ASP A 83 16.96 -11.40 -10.31
C ASP A 83 16.33 -11.00 -8.96
N ARG A 84 15.44 -10.00 -8.95
CA ARG A 84 14.75 -9.58 -7.71
C ARG A 84 13.93 -10.73 -7.13
N SER A 85 13.99 -10.89 -5.83
CA SER A 85 13.19 -11.87 -5.10
C SER A 85 11.68 -11.56 -5.16
N MET A 86 10.88 -12.55 -4.78
CA MET A 86 9.43 -12.43 -4.59
C MET A 86 9.10 -12.78 -3.15
N LEU A 87 8.23 -11.99 -2.53
CA LEU A 87 7.86 -12.14 -1.14
C LEU A 87 6.44 -12.67 -0.97
N LEU A 88 6.31 -13.56 0.01
CA LEU A 88 5.06 -13.86 0.68
C LEU A 88 5.17 -13.44 2.15
N ALA A 89 4.32 -12.54 2.60
CA ALA A 89 4.23 -12.17 4.00
C ALA A 89 2.91 -12.67 4.60
N ILE A 90 2.95 -13.25 5.80
CA ILE A 90 1.77 -13.77 6.52
C ILE A 90 1.66 -13.03 7.85
N GLY A 91 0.63 -12.22 8.00
CA GLY A 91 0.39 -11.41 9.19
C GLY A 91 -1.09 -11.14 9.43
N ASP A 92 -1.51 -11.03 10.68
CA ASP A 92 -2.90 -10.79 11.09
C ASP A 92 -3.96 -11.71 10.48
N GLY A 93 -3.54 -12.92 10.02
CA GLY A 93 -4.41 -13.86 9.32
C GLY A 93 -4.58 -13.60 7.83
N HIS A 94 -3.82 -12.69 7.24
CA HIS A 94 -3.78 -12.36 5.81
C HIS A 94 -2.50 -12.86 5.16
N ALA A 95 -2.51 -13.01 3.83
CA ALA A 95 -1.35 -13.28 3.01
C ALA A 95 -1.11 -12.10 2.06
N PHE A 96 0.12 -11.63 1.97
CA PHE A 96 0.54 -10.52 1.10
C PHE A 96 1.60 -11.04 0.14
N LEU A 97 1.34 -10.94 -1.16
CA LEU A 97 2.19 -11.46 -2.22
C LEU A 97 2.62 -10.31 -3.14
N ALA A 98 3.93 -10.08 -3.27
CA ALA A 98 4.48 -8.98 -4.06
C ALA A 98 5.95 -9.22 -4.45
N PRO A 99 6.52 -8.44 -5.41
CA PRO A 99 7.96 -8.36 -5.61
C PRO A 99 8.66 -7.78 -4.38
N ASP A 100 9.91 -8.20 -4.14
CA ASP A 100 10.78 -7.68 -3.09
C ASP A 100 11.44 -6.37 -3.54
N ASN A 101 10.74 -5.27 -3.37
CA ASN A 101 11.17 -3.94 -3.78
C ASN A 101 10.71 -2.83 -2.81
N GLY A 102 10.47 -3.20 -1.55
CA GLY A 102 10.00 -2.31 -0.50
C GLY A 102 8.48 -2.13 -0.42
N LEU A 103 7.71 -2.69 -1.37
CA LEU A 103 6.25 -2.58 -1.40
C LEU A 103 5.60 -3.09 -0.12
N LEU A 104 6.02 -4.26 0.38
CA LEU A 104 5.40 -4.88 1.57
C LEU A 104 5.97 -4.37 2.91
N ALA A 105 7.01 -3.55 2.92
CA ALA A 105 7.72 -3.20 4.16
C ALA A 105 6.79 -2.63 5.25
N GLU A 106 5.92 -1.67 4.92
CA GLU A 106 5.01 -1.08 5.90
C GLU A 106 3.93 -2.07 6.38
N VAL A 107 3.41 -2.91 5.49
CA VAL A 107 2.40 -3.91 5.88
C VAL A 107 3.00 -5.04 6.72
N ILE A 108 4.25 -5.42 6.44
CA ILE A 108 4.99 -6.39 7.27
C ILE A 108 5.10 -5.88 8.71
N ASP A 109 5.48 -4.62 8.88
CA ASP A 109 5.60 -4.00 10.20
C ASP A 109 4.26 -3.90 10.92
N LYS A 110 3.22 -3.42 10.25
CA LYS A 110 1.90 -3.21 10.86
C LYS A 110 1.20 -4.52 11.22
N SER A 111 1.30 -5.54 10.37
CA SER A 111 0.67 -6.85 10.59
C SER A 111 1.53 -7.82 11.39
N LYS A 112 2.78 -7.44 11.73
CA LYS A 112 3.78 -8.31 12.37
C LYS A 112 3.95 -9.61 11.61
N ALA A 113 4.08 -9.51 10.29
CA ALA A 113 4.10 -10.65 9.40
C ALA A 113 5.38 -11.48 9.52
N SER A 114 5.25 -12.79 9.34
CA SER A 114 6.35 -13.67 8.96
C SER A 114 6.58 -13.57 7.47
N VAL A 115 7.82 -13.35 7.05
CA VAL A 115 8.18 -13.08 5.65
C VAL A 115 8.90 -14.29 5.07
N TYR A 116 8.57 -14.63 3.84
CA TYR A 116 9.16 -15.74 3.10
C TYR A 116 9.64 -15.24 1.73
N HIS A 117 10.90 -15.52 1.39
CA HIS A 117 11.35 -15.51 0.01
C HIS A 117 10.79 -16.73 -0.71
N LEU A 118 10.10 -16.54 -1.82
CA LEU A 118 9.58 -17.65 -2.63
C LEU A 118 10.73 -18.42 -3.25
N ARG A 119 10.63 -19.75 -3.23
CA ARG A 119 11.64 -20.63 -3.83
C ARG A 119 11.45 -20.73 -5.34
N GLU A 120 12.54 -20.74 -6.07
CA GLU A 120 12.55 -20.75 -7.53
C GLU A 120 11.81 -21.97 -8.10
N GLU A 121 12.04 -23.18 -7.55
CA GLU A 121 11.34 -24.39 -7.96
C GLU A 121 9.82 -24.32 -7.74
N VAL A 122 9.37 -23.54 -6.77
CA VAL A 122 7.94 -23.31 -6.54
C VAL A 122 7.39 -22.32 -7.58
N ILE A 123 8.13 -21.26 -7.86
CA ILE A 123 7.77 -20.30 -8.89
C ILE A 123 7.62 -21.02 -10.23
N GLU A 124 8.64 -21.78 -10.66
CA GLU A 124 8.64 -22.54 -11.91
C GLU A 124 7.47 -23.55 -12.01
N SER A 125 7.18 -24.28 -10.91
CA SER A 125 6.14 -25.32 -10.92
C SER A 125 4.71 -24.76 -10.92
N HIS A 126 4.53 -23.49 -10.56
CA HIS A 126 3.18 -22.88 -10.42
C HIS A 126 2.91 -21.74 -11.40
N ALA A 127 3.94 -21.14 -11.98
CA ALA A 127 3.83 -20.14 -13.04
C ALA A 127 3.09 -20.69 -14.27
N LEU A 128 2.81 -19.82 -15.23
CA LEU A 128 2.38 -20.24 -16.56
C LEU A 128 3.56 -20.92 -17.30
N ALA A 129 3.24 -21.80 -18.25
CA ALA A 129 4.27 -22.55 -18.99
C ALA A 129 5.22 -21.63 -19.78
N ASP A 130 4.76 -20.44 -20.15
CA ASP A 130 5.50 -19.46 -20.95
C ASP A 130 5.57 -18.15 -20.17
N VAL A 131 6.60 -18.00 -19.33
CA VAL A 131 6.76 -16.82 -18.47
C VAL A 131 7.42 -15.69 -19.26
N SER A 132 6.67 -14.60 -19.41
CA SER A 132 7.20 -13.38 -20.03
C SER A 132 8.14 -12.63 -19.09
N ALA A 133 9.28 -12.17 -19.57
CA ALA A 133 10.21 -11.33 -18.81
C ALA A 133 9.61 -9.96 -18.39
N THR A 134 8.46 -9.58 -18.93
CA THR A 134 7.85 -8.25 -18.69
C THR A 134 6.50 -8.32 -18.01
N PHE A 135 5.96 -9.51 -17.66
CA PHE A 135 4.64 -9.60 -17.06
C PHE A 135 4.54 -10.71 -15.99
N HIS A 136 5.43 -10.70 -15.00
CA HIS A 136 5.37 -11.61 -13.86
C HIS A 136 4.05 -11.48 -13.06
N GLY A 137 3.40 -10.32 -13.10
CA GLY A 137 2.06 -10.12 -12.51
C GLY A 137 1.06 -11.16 -12.99
N ARG A 138 1.01 -11.40 -14.30
CA ARG A 138 0.14 -12.40 -14.94
C ARG A 138 0.69 -13.82 -14.81
N ASP A 139 1.98 -14.00 -15.09
CA ASP A 139 2.55 -15.33 -15.36
C ASP A 139 3.01 -16.05 -14.09
N VAL A 140 3.30 -15.30 -13.02
CA VAL A 140 3.83 -15.83 -11.75
C VAL A 140 2.91 -15.48 -10.58
N PHE A 141 2.68 -14.20 -10.33
CA PHE A 141 1.96 -13.76 -9.14
C PHE A 141 0.48 -14.15 -9.15
N ALA A 142 -0.21 -14.01 -10.27
CA ALA A 142 -1.64 -14.35 -10.37
C ALA A 142 -1.91 -15.86 -10.14
N PRO A 143 -1.14 -16.82 -10.75
CA PRO A 143 -1.26 -18.23 -10.44
C PRO A 143 -1.02 -18.58 -8.97
N LEU A 144 0.00 -18.00 -8.36
CA LEU A 144 0.33 -18.23 -6.94
C LEU A 144 -0.76 -17.68 -6.01
N ALA A 145 -1.25 -16.46 -6.27
CA ALA A 145 -2.34 -15.86 -5.49
C ALA A 145 -3.62 -16.71 -5.55
N ALA A 146 -3.96 -17.24 -6.74
CA ALA A 146 -5.12 -18.12 -6.91
C ALA A 146 -5.00 -19.39 -6.07
N ARG A 147 -3.85 -20.05 -6.10
CA ARG A 147 -3.61 -21.29 -5.35
C ARG A 147 -3.56 -21.08 -3.84
N LEU A 148 -2.97 -19.96 -3.38
CA LEU A 148 -3.01 -19.57 -1.97
C LEU A 148 -4.45 -19.32 -1.52
N ALA A 149 -5.24 -18.58 -2.29
CA ALA A 149 -6.63 -18.29 -1.98
C ALA A 149 -7.53 -19.54 -2.02
N ALA A 150 -7.19 -20.52 -2.85
CA ALA A 150 -7.85 -21.82 -2.92
C ALA A 150 -7.44 -22.80 -1.79
N GLY A 151 -6.43 -22.45 -0.97
CA GLY A 151 -5.89 -23.36 0.04
C GLY A 151 -5.09 -24.54 -0.54
N GLN A 152 -4.59 -24.40 -1.75
CA GLN A 152 -3.79 -25.44 -2.42
C GLN A 152 -2.29 -25.29 -2.16
N LEU A 153 -1.87 -24.19 -1.54
CA LEU A 153 -0.49 -23.90 -1.15
C LEU A 153 -0.45 -23.45 0.30
N GLU A 154 0.47 -24.06 1.04
CA GLU A 154 0.76 -23.64 2.41
C GLU A 154 1.95 -22.68 2.43
N PRO A 155 1.88 -21.52 3.12
CA PRO A 155 2.94 -20.50 3.10
C PRO A 155 4.34 -21.04 3.37
N HIS A 156 4.50 -21.91 4.36
CA HIS A 156 5.79 -22.48 4.75
C HIS A 156 6.36 -23.50 3.74
N THR A 157 5.55 -24.00 2.82
CA THR A 157 6.00 -24.95 1.79
C THR A 157 6.46 -24.27 0.52
N ILE A 158 6.14 -22.99 0.32
CA ILE A 158 6.45 -22.28 -0.93
C ILE A 158 7.58 -21.27 -0.81
N GLY A 159 8.04 -20.99 0.41
CA GLY A 159 9.10 -20.02 0.63
C GLY A 159 10.03 -20.41 1.78
N THR A 160 11.15 -19.72 1.85
CA THR A 160 12.12 -19.79 2.95
C THR A 160 11.92 -18.59 3.86
N LEU A 161 11.71 -18.84 5.16
CA LEU A 161 11.55 -17.78 6.16
C LEU A 161 12.77 -16.86 6.16
N THR A 162 12.54 -15.57 6.16
CA THR A 162 13.60 -14.57 6.10
C THR A 162 13.27 -13.34 6.94
N THR A 163 14.32 -12.60 7.32
CA THR A 163 14.26 -11.24 7.85
C THR A 163 14.95 -10.25 6.90
N ASP A 164 15.50 -10.76 5.81
CA ASP A 164 16.17 -9.97 4.77
C ASP A 164 15.15 -9.69 3.65
N TYR A 165 14.73 -8.45 3.53
CA TYR A 165 13.86 -7.93 2.48
C TYR A 165 14.09 -6.44 2.28
N VAL A 166 13.77 -5.91 1.12
CA VAL A 166 13.96 -4.50 0.78
C VAL A 166 13.09 -3.62 1.69
N PRO A 167 13.68 -2.66 2.43
CA PRO A 167 12.94 -1.76 3.31
C PRO A 167 12.08 -0.77 2.52
N SER A 168 11.14 -0.11 3.22
CA SER A 168 10.39 1.00 2.63
C SER A 168 11.33 2.18 2.31
N ILE A 169 11.09 2.82 1.16
CA ILE A 169 11.74 4.09 0.82
C ILE A 169 11.03 5.29 1.47
N ILE A 170 9.87 5.09 2.09
CA ILE A 170 9.18 6.11 2.88
C ILE A 170 9.79 6.09 4.28
N GLU A 171 10.53 7.14 4.61
CA GLU A 171 11.02 7.33 5.96
C GLU A 171 9.87 7.68 6.92
N PRO A 172 9.92 7.18 8.17
CA PRO A 172 8.96 7.60 9.19
C PRO A 172 9.09 9.10 9.48
N PRO A 173 8.02 9.76 9.98
CA PRO A 173 8.11 11.15 10.39
C PRO A 173 9.19 11.35 11.43
N ALA A 174 9.96 12.44 11.30
CA ALA A 174 11.09 12.74 12.16
C ALA A 174 10.78 13.89 13.14
N ARG A 175 10.94 13.66 14.45
CA ARG A 175 10.81 14.72 15.45
C ARG A 175 12.14 15.47 15.60
N ARG A 176 12.08 16.81 15.52
CA ARG A 176 13.21 17.72 15.72
C ARG A 176 12.81 18.82 16.71
N GLY A 177 13.18 18.65 17.97
CA GLY A 177 12.74 19.54 19.05
C GLY A 177 11.21 19.48 19.23
N ASP A 178 10.55 20.62 19.10
CA ASP A 178 9.11 20.82 19.16
C ASP A 178 8.39 20.64 17.83
N GLN A 179 9.11 20.28 16.78
CA GLN A 179 8.58 20.10 15.42
C GLN A 179 8.54 18.63 15.03
N LEU A 180 7.53 18.26 14.24
CA LEU A 180 7.46 16.98 13.54
C LEU A 180 7.57 17.25 12.03
N LEU A 181 8.43 16.51 11.37
CA LEU A 181 8.65 16.60 9.92
C LEU A 181 8.14 15.33 9.25
N GLY A 182 7.27 15.50 8.28
CA GLY A 182 6.78 14.44 7.41
C GLY A 182 6.78 14.88 5.96
N VAL A 183 6.22 14.03 5.12
CA VAL A 183 6.14 14.28 3.67
C VAL A 183 4.77 13.87 3.12
N VAL A 184 4.39 14.49 2.02
CA VAL A 184 3.25 14.04 1.21
C VAL A 184 3.60 12.73 0.54
N ILE A 185 2.76 11.71 0.74
CA ILE A 185 2.89 10.40 0.09
C ILE A 185 2.16 10.39 -1.25
N THR A 186 0.93 10.86 -1.26
CA THR A 186 0.09 10.84 -2.45
C THR A 186 -0.95 11.95 -2.42
N THR A 187 -1.60 12.15 -3.55
CA THR A 187 -2.74 13.04 -3.70
C THR A 187 -3.95 12.19 -4.09
N ASP A 188 -5.06 12.34 -3.38
CA ASP A 188 -6.28 11.61 -3.70
C ASP A 188 -7.02 12.24 -4.90
N HIS A 189 -8.13 11.59 -5.30
CA HIS A 189 -8.96 12.05 -6.43
C HIS A 189 -9.52 13.48 -6.25
N PHE A 190 -9.71 13.92 -5.01
CA PHE A 190 -10.24 15.24 -4.68
C PHE A 190 -9.16 16.33 -4.66
N GLY A 191 -7.89 15.93 -4.78
CA GLY A 191 -6.74 16.82 -4.68
C GLY A 191 -6.26 17.04 -3.24
N ASN A 192 -6.69 16.22 -2.29
CA ASN A 192 -6.18 16.26 -0.92
C ASN A 192 -4.79 15.61 -0.86
N LEU A 193 -3.90 16.22 -0.06
CA LEU A 193 -2.53 15.75 0.10
C LEU A 193 -2.45 14.82 1.32
N ILE A 194 -2.16 13.55 1.08
CA ILE A 194 -2.08 12.49 2.10
C ILE A 194 -0.63 12.34 2.56
N SER A 195 -0.38 12.38 3.86
CA SER A 195 0.98 12.35 4.42
C SER A 195 1.33 11.00 5.07
N ASN A 196 2.61 10.86 5.45
CA ASN A 196 3.11 9.77 6.29
C ASN A 196 2.94 10.02 7.80
N ILE A 197 2.39 11.17 8.22
CA ILE A 197 2.20 11.54 9.64
C ILE A 197 0.95 10.84 10.15
N GLU A 198 1.06 10.02 11.18
CA GLU A 198 -0.06 9.27 11.74
C GLU A 198 -0.80 10.08 12.83
N ARG A 199 -2.02 9.66 13.16
CA ARG A 199 -2.84 10.25 14.24
C ARG A 199 -2.07 10.38 15.54
N ALA A 200 -1.36 9.33 15.95
CA ALA A 200 -0.61 9.30 17.20
C ALA A 200 0.50 10.39 17.26
N ASP A 201 1.07 10.73 16.11
CA ASP A 201 2.07 11.79 16.01
C ASP A 201 1.46 13.17 16.27
N ILE A 202 0.23 13.41 15.79
CA ILE A 202 -0.51 14.66 15.96
C ILE A 202 -1.04 14.80 17.38
N GLU A 203 -1.50 13.73 18.00
CA GLU A 203 -2.02 13.73 19.38
C GLU A 203 -0.97 14.15 20.43
N ALA A 204 0.31 14.15 20.06
CA ALA A 204 1.38 14.68 20.89
C ALA A 204 1.42 16.23 20.96
N PHE A 205 0.64 16.93 20.13
CA PHE A 205 0.51 18.39 20.09
C PHE A 205 -0.82 18.81 20.71
N ARG A 206 -0.81 19.92 21.46
CA ARG A 206 -2.06 20.49 22.06
C ARG A 206 -2.81 21.36 21.06
N SER A 207 -2.08 22.15 20.30
CA SER A 207 -2.60 23.09 19.31
C SER A 207 -1.77 23.04 18.03
N PRO A 208 -1.88 21.94 17.26
CA PRO A 208 -1.02 21.77 16.08
C PRO A 208 -1.33 22.81 14.99
N VAL A 209 -0.28 23.39 14.44
CA VAL A 209 -0.30 24.17 13.20
C VAL A 209 0.49 23.38 12.16
N ILE A 210 -0.09 23.23 10.98
CA ILE A 210 0.51 22.46 9.89
C ILE A 210 1.09 23.45 8.88
N GLN A 211 2.37 23.27 8.54
CA GLN A 211 3.02 24.06 7.50
C GLN A 211 3.28 23.20 6.26
N ALA A 212 2.78 23.65 5.12
CA ALA A 212 3.03 23.03 3.82
C ALA A 212 2.88 24.07 2.70
N GLY A 213 3.71 23.98 1.66
CA GLY A 213 3.65 24.90 0.51
C GLY A 213 3.78 26.39 0.88
N GLY A 214 4.47 26.71 1.97
CA GLY A 214 4.63 28.08 2.46
C GLY A 214 3.45 28.65 3.23
N HIS A 215 2.44 27.85 3.56
CA HIS A 215 1.23 28.25 4.28
C HIS A 215 1.17 27.64 5.69
N ASP A 216 0.63 28.42 6.64
CA ASP A 216 0.18 27.91 7.95
C ASP A 216 -1.28 27.47 7.82
N ILE A 217 -1.52 26.19 8.03
CA ILE A 217 -2.80 25.53 7.80
C ILE A 217 -3.38 25.11 9.14
N VAL A 218 -4.64 25.48 9.37
CA VAL A 218 -5.36 25.18 10.62
C VAL A 218 -5.74 23.71 10.69
N PHE A 219 -5.51 23.10 11.85
CA PHE A 219 -5.96 21.74 12.10
C PHE A 219 -7.46 21.74 12.49
N ARG A 220 -8.26 20.87 11.89
CA ARG A 220 -9.70 20.74 12.10
C ARG A 220 -10.12 19.28 12.19
N ARG A 221 -11.35 19.05 12.63
CA ARG A 221 -11.90 17.71 12.74
C ARG A 221 -12.46 17.20 11.41
N THR A 222 -13.06 18.08 10.62
CA THR A 222 -13.73 17.72 9.35
C THR A 222 -13.67 18.87 8.35
N TYR A 223 -13.92 18.57 7.08
CA TYR A 223 -13.94 19.54 5.97
C TYR A 223 -14.95 20.67 6.17
N GLY A 224 -16.08 20.38 6.83
CA GLY A 224 -17.16 21.36 7.11
C GLY A 224 -16.84 22.35 8.23
N ASP A 225 -15.70 22.25 8.91
CA ASP A 225 -15.32 23.15 10.00
C ASP A 225 -14.74 24.50 9.48
N VAL A 226 -14.66 24.67 8.17
CA VAL A 226 -14.17 25.88 7.52
C VAL A 226 -15.07 26.26 6.35
N ALA A 227 -14.98 27.53 5.91
CA ALA A 227 -15.73 28.00 4.72
C ALA A 227 -15.14 27.38 3.42
N PRO A 228 -15.95 27.27 2.34
CA PRO A 228 -15.48 26.84 1.04
C PRO A 228 -14.23 27.62 0.58
N GLY A 229 -13.27 26.90 0.02
CA GLY A 229 -12.00 27.45 -0.47
C GLY A 229 -10.90 27.65 0.59
N VAL A 230 -11.20 27.41 1.87
CA VAL A 230 -10.21 27.53 2.95
C VAL A 230 -9.38 26.24 3.07
N LEU A 231 -8.05 26.39 3.20
CA LEU A 231 -7.14 25.28 3.51
C LEU A 231 -7.31 24.82 4.95
N LEU A 232 -7.31 23.50 5.15
CA LEU A 232 -7.36 22.88 6.47
C LEU A 232 -6.51 21.59 6.46
N ALA A 233 -6.14 21.16 7.65
CA ALA A 233 -5.54 19.85 7.87
C ALA A 233 -6.41 19.05 8.84
N LEU A 234 -6.50 17.76 8.67
CA LEU A 234 -7.29 16.85 9.50
C LEU A 234 -6.65 15.46 9.56
N ILE A 235 -7.13 14.60 10.45
CA ILE A 235 -6.84 13.18 10.39
C ILE A 235 -7.94 12.51 9.57
N ASN A 236 -7.54 11.92 8.45
CA ASN A 236 -8.48 11.28 7.53
C ASN A 236 -8.94 9.89 8.02
N SER A 237 -9.80 9.23 7.21
CA SER A 237 -10.36 7.91 7.52
C SER A 237 -9.33 6.77 7.59
N PHE A 238 -8.13 6.98 7.07
CA PHE A 238 -6.99 6.04 7.16
C PHE A 238 -6.05 6.33 8.34
N GLY A 239 -6.41 7.32 9.20
CA GLY A 239 -5.66 7.63 10.40
C GLY A 239 -4.39 8.44 10.18
N VAL A 240 -4.23 9.09 9.05
CA VAL A 240 -3.07 9.93 8.72
C VAL A 240 -3.46 11.39 8.52
N LEU A 241 -2.49 12.28 8.70
CA LEU A 241 -2.65 13.71 8.43
C LEU A 241 -2.87 13.93 6.94
N GLU A 242 -3.95 14.63 6.65
CA GLU A 242 -4.35 15.07 5.32
C GLU A 242 -4.40 16.59 5.28
N ILE A 243 -3.94 17.18 4.18
CA ILE A 243 -4.14 18.59 3.88
C ILE A 243 -5.18 18.69 2.78
N ALA A 244 -6.25 19.41 3.06
CA ALA A 244 -7.39 19.59 2.17
C ALA A 244 -7.69 21.06 1.93
N ARG A 245 -8.49 21.32 0.90
CA ARG A 245 -9.12 22.62 0.67
C ARG A 245 -10.60 22.40 0.53
N ALA A 246 -11.40 23.00 1.40
CA ALA A 246 -12.84 22.80 1.43
C ALA A 246 -13.47 23.03 0.04
N GLU A 247 -14.14 22.00 -0.51
CA GLU A 247 -14.79 21.98 -1.83
C GLU A 247 -13.86 22.25 -3.04
N GLN A 248 -12.54 22.23 -2.86
CA GLN A 248 -11.57 22.54 -3.92
C GLN A 248 -10.30 21.68 -3.79
N ASN A 249 -9.44 21.73 -4.81
CA ASN A 249 -8.19 20.98 -4.87
C ASN A 249 -7.07 21.68 -4.08
N ALA A 250 -6.57 21.02 -3.04
CA ALA A 250 -5.50 21.55 -2.19
C ALA A 250 -4.13 21.46 -2.88
N ALA A 251 -3.86 20.38 -3.62
CA ALA A 251 -2.59 20.16 -4.32
C ALA A 251 -2.37 21.25 -5.40
N GLU A 252 -3.39 21.56 -6.18
CA GLU A 252 -3.33 22.66 -7.16
C GLU A 252 -3.15 24.02 -6.49
N CYS A 253 -3.88 24.27 -5.39
CA CYS A 253 -3.80 25.55 -4.68
C CYS A 253 -2.40 25.81 -4.11
N LEU A 254 -1.78 24.78 -3.52
CA LEU A 254 -0.48 24.87 -2.88
C LEU A 254 0.69 24.68 -3.88
N GLY A 255 0.42 24.18 -5.08
CA GLY A 255 1.45 23.84 -6.07
C GLY A 255 2.42 22.77 -5.59
N ILE A 256 1.98 21.84 -4.73
CA ILE A 256 2.81 20.76 -4.16
C ILE A 256 2.16 19.40 -4.37
N GLY A 257 2.97 18.36 -4.24
CA GLY A 257 2.53 16.97 -4.40
C GLY A 257 3.45 16.02 -3.66
N ARG A 258 3.55 14.79 -4.14
CA ARG A 258 4.38 13.73 -3.57
C ARG A 258 5.80 14.21 -3.24
N GLY A 259 6.29 13.85 -2.05
CA GLY A 259 7.61 14.23 -1.54
C GLY A 259 7.69 15.64 -0.97
N ALA A 260 6.63 16.44 -1.08
CA ALA A 260 6.63 17.78 -0.49
C ALA A 260 6.70 17.69 1.05
N PRO A 261 7.53 18.52 1.69
CA PRO A 261 7.68 18.51 3.14
C PRO A 261 6.44 19.07 3.85
N ILE A 262 6.09 18.43 4.94
CA ILE A 262 5.07 18.89 5.90
C ILE A 262 5.73 19.06 7.26
N LYS A 263 5.42 20.17 7.94
CA LYS A 263 5.84 20.38 9.33
C LYS A 263 4.62 20.51 10.22
N VAL A 264 4.70 19.92 11.40
CA VAL A 264 3.73 20.12 12.47
C VAL A 264 4.44 20.87 13.58
N LEU A 265 3.84 21.96 14.04
CA LEU A 265 4.38 22.85 15.06
C LEU A 265 3.37 22.98 16.20
N GLU A 266 3.83 23.20 17.43
CA GLU A 266 2.95 23.64 18.52
C GLU A 266 2.67 25.14 18.36
N ARG A 267 1.41 25.53 18.41
CA ARG A 267 1.04 26.94 18.48
C ARG A 267 1.34 27.44 19.89
N GLY A 268 2.22 28.43 19.99
CA GLY A 268 2.54 29.11 21.26
C GLY A 268 1.36 29.89 21.84
#